data_33b20acc99e1bfc6d3f70dfd66fda7ce
#
_entry.id   33b20acc99e1bfc6d3f70dfd66fda7ce
#
_cell.length_a   1.000
_cell.length_b   1.000
_cell.length_c   1.000
_cell.angle_alpha   90.00
_cell.angle_beta   90.00
_cell.angle_gamma   90.00
#
_symmetry.space_group_name_H-M   'P 1'
#
loop_
_entity.id
_entity.type
_entity.pdbx_description
1 polymer ?
#
loop_
_entity_poly.entity_id
_entity_poly.type
_entity_poly.pdbx_seq_one_letter_code
_entity_poly.pdbx_strand_id
1 'polypeptide(L)' 'MRKFRKYKQNLSRVGNKIYSYSTNVATVEYPNLVQHGWWSVTTQKHINFVARELNLNITKNYGHQND' A
#
# COMPACT_ATOMS: atom_id res chain seq x y z
N MET A 1 10.41 12.31 -1.82
CA MET A 1 9.30 11.42 -2.17
C MET A 1 9.70 10.50 -3.31
N ARG A 2 9.39 9.23 -3.17
CA ARG A 2 9.74 8.22 -4.16
C ARG A 2 8.49 7.76 -4.90
N LYS A 3 8.56 7.70 -6.21
CA LYS A 3 7.42 7.31 -7.03
C LYS A 3 7.71 5.99 -7.72
N PHE A 4 6.65 5.20 -7.88
CA PHE A 4 6.74 3.92 -8.54
C PHE A 4 6.59 4.10 -10.05
N ARG A 5 7.21 3.20 -10.78
CA ARG A 5 7.25 3.32 -12.24
C ARG A 5 5.88 3.24 -12.88
N LYS A 6 5.01 2.36 -12.39
CA LYS A 6 3.73 2.13 -13.04
C LYS A 6 2.66 3.15 -12.65
N TYR A 7 2.60 3.55 -11.40
CA TYR A 7 1.55 4.45 -10.91
C TYR A 7 2.16 5.75 -10.40
N LYS A 8 3.09 6.32 -11.16
CA LYS A 8 3.92 7.37 -10.62
C LYS A 8 3.20 8.66 -10.29
N GLN A 9 1.98 8.87 -10.80
CA GLN A 9 1.22 10.07 -10.41
C GLN A 9 0.38 9.85 -9.17
N ASN A 10 -0.07 8.63 -8.94
CA ASN A 10 -1.04 8.34 -7.90
C ASN A 10 -0.50 7.47 -6.79
N LEU A 11 0.71 6.97 -6.93
CA LEU A 11 1.29 6.05 -5.98
C LEU A 11 2.69 6.52 -5.63
N SER A 12 2.95 6.69 -4.34
CA SER A 12 4.26 7.16 -3.92
C SER A 12 4.65 6.53 -2.59
N ARG A 13 5.92 6.63 -2.27
CA ARG A 13 6.47 6.12 -1.02
C ARG A 13 7.28 7.22 -0.36
N VAL A 14 7.01 7.45 0.92
CA VAL A 14 7.78 8.39 1.74
C VAL A 14 8.28 7.62 2.95
N GLY A 15 9.59 7.34 2.99
CA GLY A 15 10.11 6.45 4.01
C GLY A 15 9.48 5.07 3.89
N ASN A 16 8.83 4.63 4.96
CA ASN A 16 8.12 3.35 4.96
C ASN A 16 6.61 3.49 4.68
N LYS A 17 6.15 4.69 4.40
CA LYS A 17 4.73 4.95 4.19
C LYS A 17 4.39 4.93 2.72
N ILE A 18 3.32 4.24 2.38
CA ILE A 18 2.84 4.14 1.00
C ILE A 18 1.59 5.00 0.88
N TYR A 19 1.58 5.87 -0.11
CA TYR A 19 0.46 6.78 -0.36
C TYR A 19 -0.19 6.46 -1.69
N SER A 20 -1.51 6.33 -1.66
CA SER A 20 -2.31 6.25 -2.87
C SER A 20 -3.06 7.57 -2.95
N TYR A 21 -2.80 8.33 -4.02
CA TYR A 21 -3.22 9.71 -4.10
C TYR A 21 -2.58 10.46 -2.94
N SER A 22 -3.31 10.99 -1.99
CA SER A 22 -2.74 11.68 -0.85
C SER A 22 -3.00 10.94 0.46
N THR A 23 -3.46 9.69 0.39
CA THR A 23 -3.83 8.92 1.57
C THR A 23 -2.76 7.88 1.89
N ASN A 24 -2.33 7.83 3.14
CA ASN A 24 -1.42 6.77 3.59
C ASN A 24 -2.21 5.48 3.71
N VAL A 25 -2.00 4.57 2.78
CA VAL A 25 -2.79 3.33 2.70
C VAL A 25 -2.06 2.11 3.24
N ALA A 26 -0.75 2.18 3.38
CA ALA A 26 0.02 1.04 3.86
C ALA A 26 1.36 1.50 4.42
N THR A 27 1.98 0.63 5.20
CA THR A 27 3.30 0.88 5.78
C THR A 27 4.18 -0.33 5.52
N VAL A 28 5.41 -0.08 5.09
CA VAL A 28 6.38 -1.15 4.88
C VAL A 28 6.95 -1.56 6.23
N GLU A 29 6.70 -2.82 6.62
CA GLU A 29 7.27 -3.40 7.83
C GLU A 29 7.85 -4.74 7.41
N TYR A 30 9.00 -4.69 6.81
CA TYR A 30 9.63 -5.79 6.15
C TYR A 30 9.64 -7.05 7.05
N PRO A 31 9.26 -8.22 6.54
CA PRO A 31 8.94 -8.55 5.16
C PRO A 31 7.48 -8.33 4.79
N ASN A 32 6.75 -7.52 5.53
CA ASN A 32 5.33 -7.31 5.34
C ASN A 32 5.03 -5.91 4.83
N LEU A 33 3.90 -5.81 4.13
CA LEU A 33 3.30 -4.54 3.77
C LEU A 33 1.99 -4.47 4.54
N VAL A 34 1.93 -3.60 5.54
CA VAL A 34 0.76 -3.51 6.42
C VAL A 34 -0.25 -2.56 5.80
N GLN A 35 -1.37 -3.12 5.36
CA GLN A 35 -2.46 -2.36 4.75
C GLN A 35 -3.35 -1.80 5.85
N HIS A 36 -3.66 -0.52 5.76
CA HIS A 36 -4.39 0.18 6.82
C HIS A 36 -5.90 0.20 6.66
N GLY A 37 -6.39 -0.18 5.50
CA GLY A 37 -7.82 -0.19 5.27
C GLY A 37 -8.14 -0.62 3.85
N TRP A 38 -9.40 -0.51 3.49
CA TRP A 38 -9.83 -0.77 2.13
C TRP A 38 -10.58 0.46 1.62
N TRP A 39 -10.19 0.96 0.46
CA TRP A 39 -10.78 2.18 -0.10
C TRP A 39 -11.53 1.92 -1.39
N SER A 40 -10.85 1.31 -2.34
CA SER A 40 -11.43 1.05 -3.65
C SER A 40 -10.62 -0.02 -4.35
N VAL A 41 -11.18 -0.54 -5.46
CA VAL A 41 -10.46 -1.51 -6.29
C VAL A 41 -9.16 -0.91 -6.79
N THR A 42 -9.17 0.36 -7.19
CA THR A 42 -7.98 1.02 -7.70
C THR A 42 -6.89 1.11 -6.64
N THR A 43 -7.25 1.53 -5.43
CA THR A 43 -6.30 1.61 -4.34
C THR A 43 -5.76 0.24 -3.98
N GLN A 44 -6.62 -0.79 -4.01
CA GLN A 44 -6.15 -2.15 -3.72
C GLN A 44 -5.15 -2.61 -4.77
N LYS A 45 -5.35 -2.24 -6.02
CA LYS A 45 -4.37 -2.54 -7.07
C LYS A 45 -3.03 -1.87 -6.80
N HIS A 46 -3.05 -0.65 -6.28
CA HIS A 46 -1.83 0.05 -5.90
C HIS A 46 -1.08 -0.73 -4.81
N ILE A 47 -1.81 -1.16 -3.78
CA ILE A 47 -1.20 -1.90 -2.68
C ILE A 47 -0.63 -3.23 -3.17
N ASN A 48 -1.38 -3.94 -4.01
CA ASN A 48 -0.91 -5.20 -4.57
C ASN A 48 0.35 -5.00 -5.42
N PHE A 49 0.38 -3.92 -6.19
CA PHE A 49 1.54 -3.60 -7.00
C PHE A 49 2.78 -3.36 -6.13
N VAL A 50 2.63 -2.57 -5.05
CA VAL A 50 3.74 -2.29 -4.15
C VAL A 50 4.26 -3.57 -3.51
N ALA A 51 3.35 -4.43 -3.07
CA ALA A 51 3.74 -5.70 -2.45
C ALA A 51 4.57 -6.54 -3.41
N ARG A 52 4.17 -6.60 -4.67
CA ARG A 52 4.89 -7.35 -5.68
C ARG A 52 6.23 -6.70 -6.01
N GLU A 53 6.23 -5.38 -6.18
CA GLU A 53 7.42 -4.65 -6.59
C GLU A 53 8.50 -4.72 -5.52
N LEU A 54 8.12 -4.66 -4.25
CA LEU A 54 9.05 -4.70 -3.14
C LEU A 54 9.18 -6.10 -2.53
N ASN A 55 8.49 -7.07 -3.11
CA ASN A 55 8.51 -8.46 -2.66
C ASN A 55 8.08 -8.59 -1.20
N LEU A 56 6.94 -8.00 -0.88
CA LEU A 56 6.42 -7.97 0.47
C LEU A 56 5.16 -8.81 0.57
N ASN A 57 4.86 -9.28 1.77
CA ASN A 57 3.62 -9.98 2.07
C ASN A 57 2.60 -8.98 2.58
N ILE A 58 1.40 -8.99 1.99
CA ILE A 58 0.35 -8.06 2.43
C ILE A 58 -0.24 -8.59 3.73
N THR A 59 -0.22 -7.74 4.75
CA THR A 59 -0.85 -8.01 6.04
C THR A 59 -1.88 -6.93 6.27
N LYS A 60 -3.12 -7.34 6.51
CA LYS A 60 -4.20 -6.38 6.71
C LYS A 60 -4.34 -6.07 8.19
N ASN A 61 -4.33 -4.78 8.50
CA ASN A 61 -4.43 -4.31 9.88
C ASN A 61 -5.62 -3.37 10.00
N TYR A 62 -6.85 -3.92 9.72
CA TYR A 62 -8.08 -3.14 9.89
C TYR A 62 -9.24 -4.11 10.17
N GLY A 63 -10.26 -3.63 10.73
CA GLY A 63 -11.36 -4.35 11.30
C GLY A 63 -12.02 -5.46 10.59
N HIS A 64 -12.39 -5.90 10.84
CA HIS A 64 -12.85 -6.53 10.76
C HIS A 64 -13.46 -7.17 10.86
N GLN A 65 -13.71 -7.36 10.86
CA GLN A 65 -14.21 -7.83 10.92
C GLN A 65 -14.75 -8.54 10.93
N ASN A 66 -15.29 -9.02 10.93
CA ASN A 66 -15.92 -9.57 10.94
C ASN A 66 -16.10 -10.24 10.70
N ASP A 67 -15.94 -10.37 10.77
CA ASP A 67 -15.98 -10.85 10.47
C ASP A 67 -16.10 -11.35 10.57
#